data_3a57f56fd1b3550ff4cfd35bead940e5
#
_entry.id   3a57f56fd1b3550ff4cfd35bead940e5
#
_cell.length_a   1.000
_cell.length_b   1.000
_cell.length_c   1.000
_cell.angle_alpha   90.00
_cell.angle_beta   90.00
_cell.angle_gamma   90.00
#
_symmetry.space_group_name_H-M   'P 1'
#
loop_
_entity.id
_entity.type
_entity.pdbx_description
1 polymer ?
#
loop_
_entity_poly.entity_id
_entity_poly.type
_entity_poly.pdbx_seq_one_letter_code
_entity_poly.pdbx_strand_id
1 'polypeptide(L)'
;MGTTIQEQTRQCLFNIAAILEAAGTSMGKIASATVSLADENDFAGMNEEWMQWFPANPPARQGAKLPARIPGLKISIAIIAEV
;
A
#
# COMPACT_ATOMS: atom_id res chain seq x y z
N MET A 1 -10.02 -2.14 14.64
CA MET A 1 -8.60 -2.28 14.26
C MET A 1 -7.72 -1.35 15.05
N GLY A 2 -7.36 -1.34 16.16
CA GLY A 2 -6.54 -0.39 16.89
C GLY A 2 -5.07 -0.29 16.42
N THR A 3 -4.83 -0.45 15.14
CA THR A 3 -3.48 -0.51 14.59
C THR A 3 -3.00 0.85 14.09
N THR A 4 -1.67 1.02 14.02
CA THR A 4 -1.06 2.23 13.46
C THR A 4 -1.16 2.22 11.94
N ILE A 5 -0.92 3.37 11.31
CA ILE A 5 -0.86 3.45 9.85
C ILE A 5 0.28 2.59 9.30
N GLN A 6 1.41 2.53 10.01
CA GLN A 6 2.54 1.67 9.60
C GLN A 6 2.13 0.20 9.59
N GLU A 7 1.44 -0.27 10.61
CA GLU A 7 0.98 -1.66 10.69
C GLU A 7 -0.04 -1.97 9.60
N GLN A 8 -0.99 -1.08 9.34
CA GLN A 8 -1.97 -1.28 8.28
C GLN A 8 -1.33 -1.29 6.91
N THR A 9 -0.37 -0.39 6.68
CA THR A 9 0.38 -0.35 5.42
C THR A 9 1.15 -1.64 5.22
N ARG A 10 1.84 -2.12 6.24
CA ARG A 10 2.58 -3.38 6.19
C ARG A 10 1.67 -4.54 5.86
N GLN A 11 0.52 -4.62 6.52
CA GLN A 11 -0.43 -5.71 6.29
C GLN A 11 -0.97 -5.68 4.85
N CYS A 12 -1.29 -4.49 4.33
CA CYS A 12 -1.73 -4.34 2.94
C CYS A 12 -0.66 -4.82 1.97
N LEU A 13 0.58 -4.39 2.17
CA LEU A 13 1.69 -4.77 1.29
C LEU A 13 2.01 -6.26 1.41
N PHE A 14 1.92 -6.82 2.60
CA PHE A 14 2.10 -8.25 2.81
C PHE A 14 1.05 -9.06 2.04
N ASN A 15 -0.21 -8.64 2.11
CA ASN A 15 -1.29 -9.30 1.39
C ASN A 15 -1.12 -9.18 -0.13
N ILE A 16 -0.70 -8.02 -0.61
CA ILE A 16 -0.41 -7.79 -2.03
C ILE A 16 0.72 -8.71 -2.49
N ALA A 17 1.79 -8.82 -1.71
CA ALA A 17 2.90 -9.69 -2.06
C ALA A 17 2.46 -11.15 -2.19
N ALA A 18 1.60 -11.62 -1.30
CA ALA A 18 1.06 -12.99 -1.34
C ALA A 18 0.21 -13.21 -2.60
N ILE A 19 -0.64 -12.24 -2.95
CA ILE A 19 -1.48 -12.31 -4.13
C ILE A 19 -0.62 -12.32 -5.40
N LEU A 20 0.40 -11.47 -5.47
CA LEU A 20 1.30 -11.42 -6.63
C LEU A 20 2.08 -12.71 -6.80
N GLU A 21 2.56 -13.29 -5.72
CA GLU A 21 3.26 -14.57 -5.77
C GLU A 21 2.35 -15.68 -6.30
N ALA A 22 1.11 -15.73 -5.81
CA ALA A 22 0.12 -16.70 -6.29
C ALA A 22 -0.22 -16.51 -7.77
N ALA A 23 -0.14 -15.27 -8.28
CA ALA A 23 -0.40 -14.95 -9.68
C ALA A 23 0.82 -15.16 -10.59
N GLY A 24 1.97 -15.57 -10.03
CA GLY A 24 3.18 -15.81 -10.81
C GLY A 24 4.01 -14.57 -11.08
N THR A 25 3.84 -13.53 -10.28
CA THR A 25 4.62 -12.29 -10.39
C THR A 25 5.22 -11.92 -9.02
N SER A 26 5.68 -10.71 -8.86
CA SER A 26 6.32 -10.28 -7.62
C SER A 26 6.18 -8.78 -7.39
N MET A 27 6.57 -8.32 -6.20
CA MET A 27 6.54 -6.90 -5.85
C MET A 27 7.40 -6.06 -6.79
N GLY A 28 8.48 -6.61 -7.31
CA GLY A 28 9.35 -5.90 -8.27
C GLY A 28 8.71 -5.67 -9.64
N LYS A 29 7.58 -6.30 -9.91
CA LYS A 29 6.84 -6.16 -11.18
C LYS A 29 5.70 -5.16 -11.09
N ILE A 30 5.54 -4.46 -9.98
CA ILE A 30 4.50 -3.45 -9.84
C ILE A 30 4.83 -2.25 -10.73
N ALA A 31 3.95 -1.95 -11.68
CA ALA A 31 4.10 -0.81 -12.57
C ALA A 31 3.60 0.48 -11.92
N SER A 32 2.48 0.41 -11.22
CA SER A 32 1.93 1.57 -10.52
C SER A 32 1.11 1.14 -9.31
N ALA A 33 0.94 2.07 -8.38
CA ALA A 33 0.15 1.86 -7.18
C ALA A 33 -0.69 3.09 -6.87
N THR A 34 -1.90 2.88 -6.39
CA THR A 34 -2.75 3.94 -5.86
C THR A 34 -2.92 3.69 -4.37
N VAL A 35 -2.52 4.66 -3.56
CA VAL A 35 -2.63 4.59 -2.10
C VAL A 35 -3.71 5.56 -1.66
N SER A 36 -4.79 5.05 -1.08
CA SER A 36 -5.90 5.85 -0.59
C SER A 36 -5.85 5.91 0.94
N LEU A 37 -5.83 7.12 1.49
CA LEU A 37 -5.75 7.35 2.93
C LEU A 37 -7.04 7.97 3.46
N ALA A 38 -7.48 7.51 4.63
CA ALA A 38 -8.62 8.11 5.32
C ALA A 38 -8.26 9.47 5.91
N ASP A 39 -7.00 9.65 6.33
CA ASP A 39 -6.50 10.89 6.92
C ASP A 39 -5.15 11.24 6.28
N GLU A 40 -5.09 12.44 5.71
CA GLU A 40 -3.86 12.91 5.05
C GLU A 40 -2.66 13.02 6.01
N ASN A 41 -2.92 13.14 7.32
CA ASN A 41 -1.86 13.20 8.33
C ASN A 41 -1.13 11.85 8.47
N ASP A 42 -1.69 10.78 7.95
CA ASP A 42 -1.08 9.46 7.96
C ASP A 42 -0.07 9.25 6.83
N PHE A 43 0.10 10.23 5.95
CA PHE A 43 0.99 10.08 4.80
C PHE A 43 2.43 9.76 5.20
N ALA A 44 2.97 10.48 6.16
CA ALA A 44 4.37 10.30 6.58
C ALA A 44 4.61 8.89 7.13
N GLY A 45 3.70 8.39 7.97
CA GLY A 45 3.81 7.04 8.52
C GLY A 45 3.65 5.96 7.47
N MET A 46 2.71 6.14 6.54
CA MET A 46 2.52 5.23 5.43
C MET A 46 3.77 5.19 4.55
N ASN A 47 4.32 6.36 4.22
CA ASN A 47 5.50 6.45 3.37
C ASN A 47 6.73 5.81 4.02
N GLU A 48 6.87 5.93 5.34
CA GLU A 48 7.94 5.29 6.07
C GLU A 48 7.93 3.77 5.87
N GLU A 49 6.76 3.14 6.01
CA GLU A 49 6.63 1.70 5.78
C GLU A 49 6.78 1.35 4.30
N TRP A 50 6.22 2.17 3.41
CA TRP A 50 6.32 1.98 1.97
C TRP A 50 7.77 1.88 1.51
N MET A 51 8.62 2.80 2.00
CA MET A 51 10.03 2.84 1.60
C MET A 51 10.82 1.63 2.10
N GLN A 52 10.38 0.97 3.16
CA GLN A 52 11.00 -0.27 3.62
C GLN A 52 10.76 -1.42 2.64
N TRP A 53 9.62 -1.42 1.96
CA TRP A 53 9.28 -2.44 0.96
C TRP A 53 9.91 -2.14 -0.40
N PHE A 54 10.16 -0.87 -0.70
CA PHE A 54 10.70 -0.42 -1.98
C PHE A 54 11.90 0.50 -1.77
N PRO A 55 13.01 -0.04 -1.24
CA PRO A 55 14.19 0.80 -0.92
C PRO A 55 14.93 1.30 -2.16
N ALA A 56 14.77 0.64 -3.30
CA ALA A 56 15.36 1.04 -4.57
C ALA A 56 14.32 0.90 -5.67
N ASN A 57 14.24 1.87 -6.58
CA ASN A 57 13.31 1.87 -7.71
C ASN A 57 11.85 1.64 -7.27
N PRO A 58 11.30 2.46 -6.36
CA PRO A 58 9.91 2.31 -5.97
C PRO A 58 8.99 2.48 -7.19
N PRO A 59 7.84 1.77 -7.23
CA PRO A 59 6.90 1.93 -8.33
C PRO A 59 6.27 3.32 -8.34
N ALA A 60 5.75 3.73 -9.49
CA ALA A 60 4.97 4.95 -9.59
C ALA A 60 3.79 4.86 -8.60
N ARG A 61 3.55 5.94 -7.88
CA ARG A 61 2.55 5.97 -6.82
C ARG A 61 1.67 7.20 -6.94
N GLN A 62 0.38 6.98 -6.76
CA GLN A 62 -0.61 8.03 -6.80
C GLN A 62 -1.38 8.03 -5.47
N GLY A 63 -1.49 9.21 -4.86
CA GLY A 63 -2.25 9.36 -3.63
C GLY A 63 -3.70 9.71 -3.90
N ALA A 64 -4.60 9.24 -3.04
CA ALA A 64 -6.01 9.55 -3.10
C ALA A 64 -6.60 9.54 -1.70
N LYS A 65 -7.80 10.11 -1.56
CA LYS A 65 -8.54 10.06 -0.31
C LYS A 65 -9.54 8.90 -0.40
N LEU A 66 -9.69 8.15 0.70
CA LEU A 66 -10.68 7.09 0.74
C LEU A 66 -12.08 7.67 0.54
N PRO A 67 -12.87 7.13 -0.41
CA PRO A 67 -14.21 7.67 -0.72
C PRO A 67 -15.25 7.33 0.34
N ALA A 68 -15.02 6.30 1.15
CA ALA A 68 -15.95 5.87 2.19
C ALA A 68 -15.24 5.71 3.52
N ARG A 69 -15.95 6.00 4.60
CA ARG A 69 -15.39 5.82 5.94
C ARG A 69 -15.81 4.48 6.49
N ILE A 70 -14.82 3.62 6.70
CA ILE A 70 -15.00 2.35 7.38
C ILE A 70 -14.27 2.47 8.71
N PRO A 71 -14.96 2.32 9.86
CA PRO A 71 -14.31 2.47 11.15
C PRO A 71 -13.07 1.59 11.28
N GLY A 72 -11.96 2.20 11.71
CA GLY A 72 -10.68 1.52 11.88
C GLY A 72 -9.86 1.35 10.62
N LEU A 73 -10.42 1.56 9.43
CA LEU A 73 -9.67 1.45 8.17
C LEU A 73 -9.00 2.79 7.87
N LYS A 74 -7.67 2.77 7.78
CA LYS A 74 -6.87 3.98 7.53
C LYS A 74 -6.31 4.05 6.12
N ILE A 75 -6.17 2.92 5.44
CA ILE A 75 -5.48 2.86 4.15
C ILE A 75 -6.07 1.78 3.26
N SER A 76 -6.06 2.05 1.96
CA SER A 76 -6.34 1.06 0.91
C SER A 76 -5.30 1.23 -0.19
N ILE A 77 -4.79 0.12 -0.71
CA ILE A 77 -3.78 0.12 -1.76
C ILE A 77 -4.27 -0.72 -2.93
N ALA A 78 -4.25 -0.12 -4.11
CA ALA A 78 -4.54 -0.81 -5.36
C ALA A 78 -3.28 -0.77 -6.23
N ILE A 79 -2.98 -1.86 -6.90
CA ILE A 79 -1.78 -1.95 -7.73
C ILE A 79 -2.08 -2.47 -9.13
N ILE A 80 -1.18 -2.13 -10.07
CA ILE A 80 -1.11 -2.71 -11.39
C ILE A 80 0.28 -3.32 -11.51
N ALA A 81 0.34 -4.62 -11.77
CA ALA A 81 1.61 -5.34 -11.87
C ALA A 81 1.69 -6.11 -13.18
N GLU A 82 2.91 -6.26 -13.69
CA GLU A 82 3.19 -7.09 -14.86
C GLU A 82 3.28 -8.56 -14.44
N VAL A 83 2.87 -9.43 -15.32
CA VAL A 83 2.88 -10.87 -15.09
C VAL A 83 4.09 -11.51 -15.76
#